data_734c5b0226dc633b6bba73fbcb95f788
#
_entry.id   734c5b0226dc633b6bba73fbcb95f788
#
_cell.length_a   1.000
_cell.length_b   1.000
_cell.length_c   1.000
_cell.angle_alpha   90.00
_cell.angle_beta   90.00
_cell.angle_gamma   90.00
#
_symmetry.space_group_name_H-M   'P 1'
#
loop_
_entity.id
_entity.type
_entity.pdbx_description
1 polymer ?
#
loop_
_entity_poly.entity_id
_entity_poly.type
_entity_poly.pdbx_seq_one_letter_code
_entity_poly.pdbx_strand_id
1 'polypeptide(L)'
;LPVSKDTFCPLPFSHISTMPHGEIKLCCRAQPPMDGVNPNVKNEDFNLKDYWHSEYMNDIRDDLILGNKPPQCSNCWKMEDNDIVSLRMNRLTDLMDKDTYRKPVEHYLINREVEFKIPLIELKLSNVCNFKCRMCWPKDSSKWVTDWDKVKEFYSEGDQDYIEEIVDGNNLRKTRVMNLYEKDEYFVD
;
A
#
# COMPACT_ATOMS: atom_id res chain seq x y z
N LEU A 1 3.86 11.05 -22.28
CA LEU A 1 2.68 11.46 -21.51
C LEU A 1 2.84 12.91 -21.06
N PRO A 2 1.80 13.72 -21.06
CA PRO A 2 1.82 15.10 -20.58
C PRO A 2 1.67 15.15 -19.05
N VAL A 3 2.59 14.49 -18.33
CA VAL A 3 2.62 14.46 -16.88
C VAL A 3 3.99 14.92 -16.37
N SER A 4 4.02 15.61 -15.23
CA SER A 4 5.27 16.07 -14.62
C SER A 4 6.07 14.89 -14.07
N LYS A 5 7.30 14.71 -14.54
CA LYS A 5 8.18 13.69 -14.02
C LYS A 5 8.55 13.92 -12.53
N ASP A 6 8.45 15.15 -12.07
CA ASP A 6 8.83 15.53 -10.71
C ASP A 6 7.81 15.08 -9.66
N THR A 7 6.55 14.84 -10.06
CA THR A 7 5.48 14.47 -9.13
C THR A 7 4.75 13.19 -9.52
N PHE A 8 4.70 12.85 -10.81
CA PHE A 8 3.93 11.71 -11.29
C PHE A 8 4.42 10.36 -10.75
N CYS A 9 3.47 9.48 -10.42
CA CYS A 9 3.71 8.09 -10.03
C CYS A 9 2.72 7.16 -10.76
N PRO A 10 3.18 6.08 -11.42
CA PRO A 10 2.29 5.14 -12.13
C PRO A 10 1.54 4.19 -11.19
N LEU A 11 1.97 4.03 -9.94
CA LEU A 11 1.42 3.01 -9.04
C LEU A 11 -0.09 3.18 -8.75
N PRO A 12 -0.65 4.38 -8.51
CA PRO A 12 -2.09 4.53 -8.30
C PRO A 12 -2.98 4.12 -9.48
N PHE A 13 -2.40 3.94 -10.66
CA PHE A 13 -3.08 3.52 -11.88
C PHE A 13 -2.92 2.02 -12.18
N SER A 14 -2.10 1.30 -11.42
CA SER A 14 -1.67 -0.05 -11.81
C SER A 14 -1.35 -0.97 -10.64
N HIS A 15 -1.43 -0.51 -9.42
CA HIS A 15 -0.90 -1.23 -8.26
C HIS A 15 -1.77 -1.08 -7.03
N ILE A 16 -1.81 -2.13 -6.22
CA ILE A 16 -2.23 -2.14 -4.82
C ILE A 16 -1.26 -2.95 -3.97
N SER A 17 -1.21 -2.65 -2.68
CA SER A 17 -0.45 -3.40 -1.68
C SER A 17 -1.34 -3.77 -0.52
N THR A 18 -1.24 -5.01 -0.03
CA THR A 18 -1.87 -5.41 1.23
C THR A 18 -0.83 -5.52 2.34
N MET A 19 -1.25 -5.24 3.56
CA MET A 19 -0.42 -5.43 4.74
C MET A 19 -0.82 -6.72 5.48
N PRO A 20 0.06 -7.32 6.31
CA PRO A 20 -0.19 -8.61 6.94
C PRO A 20 -1.49 -8.73 7.74
N HIS A 21 -2.00 -7.62 8.25
CA HIS A 21 -3.25 -7.54 9.03
C HIS A 21 -4.48 -7.15 8.20
N GLY A 22 -4.34 -7.08 6.87
CA GLY A 22 -5.45 -6.87 5.93
C GLY A 22 -5.64 -5.43 5.46
N GLU A 23 -4.92 -4.47 6.00
CA GLU A 23 -4.93 -3.09 5.50
C GLU A 23 -4.52 -3.07 4.03
N ILE A 24 -5.26 -2.29 3.21
CA ILE A 24 -4.94 -2.10 1.80
C ILE A 24 -4.43 -0.69 1.56
N LYS A 25 -3.44 -0.56 0.69
CA LYS A 25 -2.79 0.70 0.33
C LYS A 25 -2.60 0.80 -1.17
N LEU A 26 -2.54 2.02 -1.67
CA LEU A 26 -2.17 2.27 -3.07
C LEU A 26 -0.74 1.79 -3.40
N CYS A 27 0.16 1.80 -2.42
CA CYS A 27 1.48 1.16 -2.51
C CYS A 27 2.07 0.94 -1.11
N CYS A 28 3.10 0.11 -1.00
CA CYS A 28 3.74 -0.24 0.28
C CYS A 28 4.38 0.94 1.03
N ARG A 29 4.59 2.07 0.36
CA ARG A 29 5.17 3.30 0.95
C ARG A 29 4.12 4.36 1.29
N ALA A 30 2.87 4.17 0.84
CA ALA A 30 1.81 5.14 1.08
C ALA A 30 1.51 5.27 2.58
N GLN A 31 1.28 6.51 3.00
CA GLN A 31 0.69 6.79 4.30
C GLN A 31 -0.80 6.45 4.28
N PRO A 32 -1.39 6.17 5.44
CA PRO A 32 -2.84 6.01 5.54
C PRO A 32 -3.58 7.28 5.09
N PRO A 33 -4.88 7.16 4.76
CA PRO A 33 -5.74 8.32 4.57
C PRO A 33 -5.70 9.27 5.76
N MET A 34 -5.90 10.56 5.53
CA MET A 34 -5.79 11.59 6.57
C MET A 34 -6.89 11.48 7.65
N ASP A 35 -8.01 10.85 7.33
CA ASP A 35 -9.10 10.54 8.26
C ASP A 35 -8.79 9.35 9.20
N GLY A 36 -7.64 8.71 9.02
CA GLY A 36 -7.18 7.59 9.84
C GLY A 36 -7.88 6.27 9.57
N VAL A 37 -8.86 6.23 8.67
CA VAL A 37 -9.59 5.00 8.33
C VAL A 37 -8.89 4.30 7.16
N ASN A 38 -8.11 3.27 7.49
CA ASN A 38 -7.55 2.42 6.47
C ASN A 38 -8.56 1.37 6.02
N PRO A 39 -8.85 1.27 4.71
CA PRO A 39 -9.65 0.17 4.22
C PRO A 39 -8.95 -1.16 4.51
N ASN A 40 -9.74 -2.13 4.94
CA ASN A 40 -9.22 -3.44 5.36
C ASN A 40 -10.00 -4.55 4.65
N VAL A 41 -9.27 -5.43 3.98
CA VAL A 41 -9.85 -6.55 3.22
C VAL A 41 -10.59 -7.58 4.08
N LYS A 42 -10.45 -7.50 5.40
CA LYS A 42 -11.18 -8.36 6.35
C LYS A 42 -12.57 -7.86 6.71
N ASN A 43 -12.86 -6.60 6.43
CA ASN A 43 -14.19 -6.07 6.67
C ASN A 43 -15.18 -6.76 5.73
N GLU A 44 -16.32 -7.17 6.27
CA GLU A 44 -17.32 -7.94 5.53
C GLU A 44 -17.88 -7.16 4.32
N ASP A 45 -17.95 -5.84 4.44
CA ASP A 45 -18.43 -4.90 3.43
C ASP A 45 -17.33 -4.36 2.52
N PHE A 46 -16.07 -4.79 2.71
CA PHE A 46 -14.99 -4.35 1.83
C PHE A 46 -15.13 -4.89 0.41
N ASN A 47 -15.08 -3.98 -0.56
CA ASN A 47 -15.05 -4.29 -1.98
C ASN A 47 -13.83 -3.66 -2.64
N LEU A 48 -12.99 -4.47 -3.26
CA LEU A 48 -11.75 -4.00 -3.89
C LEU A 48 -12.01 -3.08 -5.09
N LYS A 49 -13.07 -3.35 -5.86
CA LYS A 49 -13.45 -2.51 -7.00
C LYS A 49 -13.92 -1.13 -6.55
N ASP A 50 -14.70 -1.07 -5.46
CA ASP A 50 -15.16 0.19 -4.89
C ASP A 50 -13.99 1.00 -4.33
N TYR A 51 -13.03 0.34 -3.65
CA TYR A 51 -11.79 0.99 -3.22
C TYR A 51 -10.98 1.53 -4.42
N TRP A 52 -10.85 0.74 -5.48
CA TRP A 52 -10.12 1.13 -6.69
C TRP A 52 -10.71 2.36 -7.38
N HIS A 53 -12.04 2.50 -7.37
CA HIS A 53 -12.78 3.63 -7.94
C HIS A 53 -13.17 4.70 -6.91
N SER A 54 -12.71 4.58 -5.66
CA SER A 54 -13.07 5.53 -4.60
C SER A 54 -12.59 6.95 -4.91
N GLU A 55 -13.27 7.93 -4.31
CA GLU A 55 -12.87 9.34 -4.35
C GLU A 55 -11.42 9.50 -3.86
N TYR A 56 -11.07 8.84 -2.76
CA TYR A 56 -9.69 8.80 -2.23
C TYR A 56 -8.64 8.43 -3.29
N MET A 57 -8.88 7.36 -4.06
CA MET A 57 -7.94 6.93 -5.10
C MET A 57 -7.93 7.90 -6.30
N ASN A 58 -9.08 8.45 -6.65
CA ASN A 58 -9.20 9.39 -7.76
C ASN A 58 -8.57 10.74 -7.45
N ASP A 59 -8.71 11.25 -6.23
CA ASP A 59 -8.06 12.50 -5.78
C ASP A 59 -6.53 12.37 -5.87
N ILE A 60 -5.98 11.24 -5.44
CA ILE A 60 -4.53 10.99 -5.56
C ILE A 60 -4.10 10.93 -7.04
N ARG A 61 -4.88 10.30 -7.91
CA ARG A 61 -4.59 10.23 -9.35
C ARG A 61 -4.61 11.62 -9.97
N ASP A 62 -5.62 12.41 -9.65
CA ASP A 62 -5.76 13.78 -10.15
C ASP A 62 -4.63 14.67 -9.66
N ASP A 63 -4.29 14.63 -8.39
CA ASP A 63 -3.16 15.38 -7.84
C ASP A 63 -1.86 15.06 -8.60
N LEU A 64 -1.56 13.79 -8.80
CA LEU A 64 -0.36 13.37 -9.52
C LEU A 64 -0.34 13.80 -10.99
N ILE A 65 -1.49 13.80 -11.67
CA ILE A 65 -1.63 14.28 -13.05
C ILE A 65 -1.46 15.80 -13.10
N LEU A 66 -2.01 16.53 -12.14
CA LEU A 66 -1.94 17.99 -12.06
C LEU A 66 -0.56 18.50 -11.61
N GLY A 67 0.33 17.62 -11.20
CA GLY A 67 1.66 17.99 -10.73
C GLY A 67 1.73 18.33 -9.24
N ASN A 68 0.69 17.96 -8.46
CA ASN A 68 0.66 18.12 -7.03
C ASN A 68 1.39 16.96 -6.33
N LYS A 69 1.70 17.16 -5.05
CA LYS A 69 2.34 16.17 -4.16
C LYS A 69 1.33 15.66 -3.13
N PRO A 70 0.58 14.58 -3.38
CA PRO A 70 -0.36 14.04 -2.41
C PRO A 70 0.33 13.73 -1.07
N PRO A 71 -0.27 14.08 0.08
CA PRO A 71 0.31 13.84 1.39
C PRO A 71 0.52 12.35 1.69
N GLN A 72 -0.30 11.48 1.13
CA GLN A 72 -0.15 10.02 1.22
C GLN A 72 1.17 9.52 0.62
N CYS A 73 1.75 10.25 -0.30
CA CYS A 73 3.03 9.95 -0.95
C CYS A 73 4.24 10.60 -0.26
N SER A 74 4.06 11.18 0.94
CA SER A 74 5.07 11.97 1.67
C SER A 74 6.39 11.23 1.90
N ASN A 75 6.38 9.90 2.03
CA ASN A 75 7.61 9.12 2.17
C ASN A 75 8.53 9.23 0.93
N CYS A 76 7.95 9.26 -0.28
CA CYS A 76 8.73 9.46 -1.49
C CYS A 76 9.26 10.90 -1.57
N TRP A 77 8.41 11.89 -1.27
CA TRP A 77 8.81 13.30 -1.28
C TRP A 77 9.95 13.57 -0.31
N LYS A 78 9.88 13.06 0.92
CA LYS A 78 10.96 13.19 1.91
C LYS A 78 12.28 12.56 1.44
N MET A 79 12.23 11.45 0.72
CA MET A 79 13.44 10.84 0.15
C MET A 79 14.02 11.73 -0.94
N GLU A 80 13.19 12.19 -1.87
CA GLU A 80 13.59 13.01 -3.01
C GLU A 80 14.11 14.39 -2.58
N ASP A 81 13.50 15.01 -1.57
CA ASP A 81 13.96 16.28 -0.97
C ASP A 81 15.35 16.15 -0.30
N ASN A 82 15.82 14.92 -0.06
CA ASN A 82 17.17 14.62 0.46
C ASN A 82 18.07 13.94 -0.60
N ASP A 83 17.78 14.12 -1.88
CA ASP A 83 18.52 13.55 -3.01
C ASP A 83 18.60 12.01 -3.00
N ILE A 84 17.63 11.35 -2.37
CA ILE A 84 17.52 9.88 -2.31
C ILE A 84 16.51 9.40 -3.34
N VAL A 85 16.92 8.45 -4.17
CA VAL A 85 16.04 7.84 -5.17
C VAL A 85 14.87 7.12 -4.48
N SER A 86 13.66 7.58 -4.73
CA SER A 86 12.44 7.04 -4.14
C SER A 86 11.89 5.82 -4.91
N LEU A 87 10.94 5.10 -4.28
CA LEU A 87 10.20 4.04 -4.98
C LEU A 87 9.47 4.60 -6.22
N ARG A 88 8.89 5.80 -6.12
CA ARG A 88 8.21 6.48 -7.23
C ARG A 88 9.13 6.64 -8.44
N MET A 89 10.33 7.18 -8.22
CA MET A 89 11.30 7.40 -9.30
C MET A 89 11.70 6.08 -9.97
N ASN A 90 11.98 5.04 -9.19
CA ASN A 90 12.29 3.72 -9.72
C ASN A 90 11.13 3.17 -10.56
N ARG A 91 9.87 3.28 -10.05
CA ARG A 91 8.70 2.77 -10.77
C ARG A 91 8.37 3.60 -12.01
N LEU A 92 8.61 4.90 -12.00
CA LEU A 92 8.47 5.73 -13.17
C LEU A 92 9.39 5.24 -14.30
N THR A 93 10.65 4.93 -13.98
CA THR A 93 11.62 4.43 -14.95
C THR A 93 11.27 3.01 -15.41
N ASP A 94 10.95 2.11 -14.47
CA ASP A 94 10.80 0.67 -14.76
C ASP A 94 9.49 0.32 -15.47
N LEU A 95 8.42 1.07 -15.23
CA LEU A 95 7.08 0.68 -15.63
C LEU A 95 6.56 1.47 -16.85
N MET A 96 6.89 2.75 -16.99
CA MET A 96 6.26 3.60 -18.01
C MET A 96 6.63 3.23 -19.45
N ASP A 97 7.69 2.49 -19.66
CA ASP A 97 8.05 1.96 -20.99
C ASP A 97 7.16 0.77 -21.41
N LYS A 98 6.39 0.20 -20.47
CA LYS A 98 5.54 -0.96 -20.72
C LYS A 98 4.09 -0.52 -20.92
N ASP A 99 3.47 -0.96 -21.99
CA ASP A 99 2.07 -0.66 -22.32
C ASP A 99 1.09 -1.00 -21.19
N THR A 100 1.32 -2.09 -20.48
CA THR A 100 0.49 -2.54 -19.35
C THR A 100 0.32 -1.47 -18.28
N TYR A 101 1.33 -0.63 -18.07
CA TYR A 101 1.30 0.43 -17.05
C TYR A 101 1.04 1.81 -17.65
N ARG A 102 1.42 2.04 -18.90
CA ARG A 102 1.24 3.31 -19.59
C ARG A 102 -0.20 3.51 -20.04
N LYS A 103 -0.83 2.49 -20.60
CA LYS A 103 -2.22 2.59 -21.14
C LYS A 103 -3.27 2.98 -20.10
N PRO A 104 -3.28 2.47 -18.84
CA PRO A 104 -4.20 2.95 -17.82
C PRO A 104 -4.07 4.45 -17.54
N VAL A 105 -2.85 4.99 -17.56
CA VAL A 105 -2.61 6.43 -17.39
C VAL A 105 -3.12 7.21 -18.59
N GLU A 106 -2.85 6.76 -19.81
CA GLU A 106 -3.36 7.38 -21.04
C GLU A 106 -4.90 7.41 -21.05
N HIS A 107 -5.53 6.31 -20.67
CA HIS A 107 -6.99 6.21 -20.58
C HIS A 107 -7.55 7.20 -19.53
N TYR A 108 -6.91 7.29 -18.36
CA TYR A 108 -7.31 8.22 -17.31
C TYR A 108 -7.19 9.69 -17.74
N LEU A 109 -6.14 10.05 -18.47
CA LEU A 109 -5.95 11.41 -18.99
C LEU A 109 -7.10 11.86 -19.90
N ILE A 110 -7.73 10.91 -20.62
CA ILE A 110 -8.82 11.18 -21.56
C ILE A 110 -10.18 11.10 -20.87
N ASN A 111 -10.42 10.05 -20.11
CA ASN A 111 -11.76 9.67 -19.63
C ASN A 111 -11.99 9.97 -18.14
N ARG A 112 -10.93 10.29 -17.39
CA ARG A 112 -10.97 10.46 -15.93
C ARG A 112 -11.48 9.20 -15.21
N GLU A 113 -11.22 8.05 -15.81
CA GLU A 113 -11.61 6.74 -15.31
C GLU A 113 -10.47 5.76 -15.47
N VAL A 114 -10.27 4.87 -14.49
CA VAL A 114 -9.34 3.74 -14.54
C VAL A 114 -10.14 2.46 -14.61
N GLU A 115 -9.85 1.62 -15.60
CA GLU A 115 -10.43 0.27 -15.68
C GLU A 115 -10.05 -0.53 -14.41
N PHE A 116 -10.98 -1.35 -13.91
CA PHE A 116 -10.67 -2.28 -12.82
C PHE A 116 -9.79 -3.42 -13.33
N LYS A 117 -8.53 -3.09 -13.53
CA LYS A 117 -7.47 -4.01 -13.95
C LYS A 117 -6.19 -3.63 -13.24
N ILE A 118 -5.74 -4.48 -12.34
CA ILE A 118 -4.60 -4.20 -11.47
C ILE A 118 -3.44 -5.13 -11.85
N PRO A 119 -2.53 -4.69 -12.73
CA PRO A 119 -1.48 -5.56 -13.26
C PRO A 119 -0.37 -5.86 -12.26
N LEU A 120 -0.28 -5.11 -11.16
CA LEU A 120 0.74 -5.29 -10.14
C LEU A 120 0.10 -5.32 -8.75
N ILE A 121 0.19 -6.45 -8.08
CA ILE A 121 -0.34 -6.63 -6.73
C ILE A 121 0.79 -7.08 -5.81
N GLU A 122 1.02 -6.33 -4.73
CA GLU A 122 1.91 -6.72 -3.64
C GLU A 122 1.10 -7.31 -2.50
N LEU A 123 1.17 -8.64 -2.33
CA LEU A 123 0.41 -9.35 -1.32
C LEU A 123 1.28 -9.73 -0.12
N LYS A 124 0.98 -9.15 1.03
CA LYS A 124 1.50 -9.59 2.33
C LYS A 124 0.38 -10.32 3.06
N LEU A 125 0.36 -11.65 2.93
CA LEU A 125 -0.78 -12.49 3.34
C LEU A 125 -0.84 -12.73 4.85
N SER A 126 0.28 -12.63 5.53
CA SER A 126 0.37 -12.77 6.98
C SER A 126 1.75 -12.31 7.47
N ASN A 127 1.89 -12.19 8.79
CA ASN A 127 3.17 -12.01 9.45
C ASN A 127 3.75 -13.33 9.98
N VAL A 128 3.15 -14.47 9.65
CA VAL A 128 3.69 -15.79 10.02
C VAL A 128 4.99 -16.02 9.26
N CYS A 129 6.11 -15.87 9.97
CA CYS A 129 7.45 -15.98 9.42
C CYS A 129 8.32 -16.82 10.37
N ASN A 130 9.18 -17.67 9.82
CA ASN A 130 10.16 -18.45 10.57
C ASN A 130 11.50 -17.73 10.78
N PHE A 131 11.67 -16.55 10.19
CA PHE A 131 12.86 -15.70 10.32
C PHE A 131 12.65 -14.55 11.31
N LYS A 132 13.76 -14.08 11.88
CA LYS A 132 13.85 -12.91 12.76
C LYS A 132 14.88 -11.93 12.20
N CYS A 133 14.56 -11.36 11.03
CA CYS A 133 15.44 -10.43 10.35
C CYS A 133 15.55 -9.11 11.13
N ARG A 134 16.73 -8.50 11.15
CA ARG A 134 16.97 -7.22 11.85
C ARG A 134 16.15 -6.03 11.33
N MET A 135 15.68 -6.11 10.08
CA MET A 135 14.84 -5.09 9.45
C MET A 135 13.34 -5.31 9.67
N CYS A 136 12.95 -6.43 10.29
CA CYS A 136 11.56 -6.76 10.58
C CYS A 136 11.23 -6.46 12.03
N TRP A 137 9.97 -6.28 12.30
CA TRP A 137 9.37 -6.08 13.61
C TRP A 137 8.10 -6.96 13.76
N PRO A 138 7.40 -6.98 14.91
CA PRO A 138 6.26 -7.88 15.13
C PRO A 138 5.18 -7.85 14.05
N LYS A 139 4.93 -6.69 13.45
CA LYS A 139 3.99 -6.51 12.33
C LYS A 139 4.32 -7.38 11.12
N ASP A 140 5.60 -7.53 10.80
CA ASP A 140 6.08 -8.22 9.60
C ASP A 140 6.58 -9.64 9.89
N SER A 141 6.86 -9.98 11.15
CA SER A 141 7.31 -11.32 11.53
C SER A 141 6.86 -11.71 12.92
N SER A 142 6.11 -12.82 13.01
CA SER A 142 5.64 -13.40 14.26
C SER A 142 6.76 -13.84 15.21
N LYS A 143 7.98 -14.03 14.71
CA LYS A 143 9.13 -14.37 15.55
C LYS A 143 9.60 -13.22 16.44
N TRP A 144 9.31 -11.98 16.07
CA TRP A 144 9.63 -10.81 16.89
C TRP A 144 8.72 -10.63 18.10
N VAL A 145 7.52 -11.24 18.09
CA VAL A 145 6.56 -11.13 19.21
C VAL A 145 7.17 -11.58 20.53
N THR A 146 7.96 -12.67 20.51
CA THR A 146 8.62 -13.20 21.72
C THR A 146 9.64 -12.23 22.35
N ASP A 147 10.12 -11.25 21.60
CA ASP A 147 11.06 -10.24 22.08
C ASP A 147 10.44 -8.85 22.18
N TRP A 148 9.14 -8.71 21.84
CA TRP A 148 8.47 -7.43 21.84
C TRP A 148 8.61 -6.69 23.16
N ASP A 149 8.36 -7.36 24.29
CA ASP A 149 8.48 -6.77 25.62
C ASP A 149 9.88 -6.26 25.96
N LYS A 150 10.91 -6.75 25.25
CA LYS A 150 12.31 -6.31 25.44
C LYS A 150 12.68 -5.08 24.60
N VAL A 151 11.92 -4.81 23.54
CA VAL A 151 12.26 -3.78 22.55
C VAL A 151 11.21 -2.69 22.43
N LYS A 152 10.00 -2.88 22.95
CA LYS A 152 8.88 -1.93 22.78
C LYS A 152 9.19 -0.52 23.29
N GLU A 153 10.02 -0.38 24.33
CA GLU A 153 10.42 0.92 24.87
C GLU A 153 11.19 1.80 23.87
N PHE A 154 11.75 1.20 22.79
CA PHE A 154 12.45 1.92 21.73
C PHE A 154 11.52 2.40 20.60
N TYR A 155 10.22 2.09 20.69
CA TYR A 155 9.22 2.48 19.71
C TYR A 155 8.34 3.61 20.24
N SER A 156 7.74 4.39 19.36
CA SER A 156 6.78 5.43 19.75
C SER A 156 5.54 4.82 20.42
N GLU A 157 4.85 5.58 21.26
CA GLU A 157 3.60 5.12 21.91
C GLU A 157 2.59 4.62 20.87
N GLY A 158 2.39 5.36 19.78
CA GLY A 158 1.47 4.95 18.71
C GLY A 158 1.88 3.65 18.01
N ASP A 159 3.19 3.36 17.88
CA ASP A 159 3.65 2.08 17.34
C ASP A 159 3.44 0.95 18.36
N GLN A 160 3.60 1.22 19.66
CA GLN A 160 3.34 0.26 20.73
C GLN A 160 1.87 -0.13 20.75
N ASP A 161 0.95 0.84 20.78
CA ASP A 161 -0.50 0.62 20.76
C ASP A 161 -0.90 -0.22 19.53
N TYR A 162 -0.38 0.14 18.37
CA TYR A 162 -0.66 -0.57 17.13
C TYR A 162 -0.18 -2.02 17.14
N ILE A 163 0.99 -2.31 17.73
CA ILE A 163 1.49 -3.67 17.86
C ILE A 163 0.69 -4.45 18.90
N GLU A 164 0.29 -3.83 20.00
CA GLU A 164 -0.52 -4.45 21.05
C GLU A 164 -1.91 -4.84 20.55
N GLU A 165 -2.51 -4.07 19.64
CA GLU A 165 -3.75 -4.47 18.94
C GLU A 165 -3.58 -5.73 18.08
N ILE A 166 -2.40 -5.95 17.52
CA ILE A 166 -2.09 -7.10 16.66
C ILE A 166 -1.69 -8.32 17.48
N VAL A 167 -1.13 -8.08 18.67
CA VAL A 167 -0.62 -9.12 19.59
C VAL A 167 -1.66 -9.39 20.67
N ASP A 168 -2.33 -10.53 20.58
CA ASP A 168 -3.22 -11.01 21.65
C ASP A 168 -2.42 -11.99 22.55
N GLY A 169 -1.89 -11.47 23.65
CA GLY A 169 -0.95 -12.20 24.50
C GLY A 169 0.34 -12.57 23.75
N ASN A 170 0.90 -13.75 23.96
CA ASN A 170 2.08 -14.25 23.22
C ASN A 170 1.74 -14.78 21.81
N ASN A 171 0.48 -14.61 21.36
CA ASN A 171 0.01 -15.04 20.05
C ASN A 171 -0.35 -13.82 19.22
N LEU A 172 0.43 -13.55 18.18
CA LEU A 172 -0.06 -12.74 17.09
C LEU A 172 -1.38 -13.32 16.60
N ARG A 173 -2.43 -12.51 16.53
CA ARG A 173 -3.60 -12.90 15.80
C ARG A 173 -3.10 -13.33 14.42
N LYS A 174 -3.26 -14.60 14.10
CA LYS A 174 -2.94 -15.16 12.79
C LYS A 174 -3.90 -14.55 11.79
N THR A 175 -3.59 -13.34 11.38
CA THR A 175 -4.41 -12.63 10.42
C THR A 175 -4.08 -13.17 9.05
N ARG A 176 -4.90 -14.10 8.59
CA ARG A 176 -4.88 -14.52 7.19
C ARG A 176 -5.65 -13.51 6.37
N VAL A 177 -5.01 -12.95 5.34
CA VAL A 177 -5.68 -12.18 4.28
C VAL A 177 -6.37 -13.17 3.31
N MET A 178 -7.01 -14.22 3.84
CA MET A 178 -7.59 -15.28 3.01
C MET A 178 -8.86 -14.85 2.27
N ASN A 179 -9.54 -13.81 2.74
CA ASN A 179 -10.81 -13.40 2.14
C ASN A 179 -10.66 -12.80 0.72
N LEU A 180 -9.47 -12.34 0.34
CA LEU A 180 -9.21 -11.90 -1.04
C LEU A 180 -9.25 -13.07 -2.04
N TYR A 181 -8.84 -14.27 -1.63
CA TYR A 181 -8.79 -15.45 -2.50
C TYR A 181 -10.13 -16.22 -2.53
N GLU A 182 -11.00 -15.99 -1.56
CA GLU A 182 -12.32 -16.63 -1.52
C GLU A 182 -13.35 -15.88 -2.37
N LYS A 183 -13.01 -14.67 -2.83
CA LYS A 183 -13.83 -13.89 -3.76
C LYS A 183 -13.30 -14.09 -5.18
N ASP A 184 -13.76 -15.15 -5.85
CA ASP A 184 -13.38 -15.52 -7.23
C ASP A 184 -13.53 -14.37 -8.24
N GLU A 185 -14.40 -13.40 -7.95
CA GLU A 185 -14.68 -12.25 -8.82
C GLU A 185 -13.51 -11.28 -9.03
N TYR A 186 -12.45 -11.32 -8.19
CA TYR A 186 -11.31 -10.42 -8.29
C TYR A 186 -10.15 -10.97 -9.12
N PHE A 187 -10.16 -12.26 -9.46
CA PHE A 187 -9.05 -12.94 -10.10
C PHE A 187 -9.47 -13.68 -11.37
N VAL A 188 -10.56 -13.28 -12.02
CA VAL A 188 -11.00 -13.85 -13.28
C VAL A 188 -10.22 -13.21 -14.43
N ASP A 189 -9.72 -14.04 -15.34
CA ASP A 189 -8.82 -13.83 -16.50
C ASP A 189 -8.94 -12.54 -17.29
#